data_e7df308239fb4a7c516431d835e127a2
#
_entry.id   e7df308239fb4a7c516431d835e127a2
#
_cell.length_a   1.000
_cell.length_b   1.000
_cell.length_c   1.000
_cell.angle_alpha   90.00
_cell.angle_beta   90.00
_cell.angle_gamma   90.00
#
_symmetry.space_group_name_H-M   'P 1'
#
loop_
_entity.id
_entity.type
_entity.pdbx_description
1 polymer ?
#
loop_
_entity_poly.entity_id
_entity_poly.type
_entity_poly.pdbx_seq_one_letter_code
_entity_poly.pdbx_strand_id
1 'polypeptide(L)'
;MQKANPVSLRSSIIASGTLSTRFLVGFDTKATWGELVNGSILDCAPEELRGKCVLLATTDQFRASAALIVLDGIARRVVLFPPDVSLDHLAYVANTAEANVLVTDNAEAANAQHGIDQILMYSRTVTPVPVDRGEQLETEWILLTSGTTGQPKLAVHTLGSLADSAWETRPNAASIVWSTFYDMRRYGGLHIFLHAALTGTSLVVSSALEPVADFLLRAGAHGVTHISGTPSHWRRALMSPWAGRIAPEYIRMSGEIVDQAILNQVNAQYPYARIEHTFASTEAGVGFNVSDGLMGFPPEMLTRNPKIEMKIEDGTLKIRSTRTATRYLGSKSPALKDTSEFVDTGDTVELREGRYYFTGRRDGIINVGGFKVHPEEVEAVINRHPQVAMSLVKAKKSPITGALVVADVVLKPLNGEKEADALRSGILRFCSAELDAHKVPVAINLVPMLTIGESGKLVRRHA
;
A
#
# COMPACT_ATOMS: atom_id res chain seq x y z
N MET A 1 5.55 30.38 13.29
CA MET A 1 5.83 29.49 14.42
C MET A 1 5.96 28.07 13.87
N GLN A 2 7.17 27.53 13.81
CA GLN A 2 7.35 26.10 13.57
C GLN A 2 6.68 25.37 14.75
N LYS A 3 5.60 24.60 14.48
CA LYS A 3 5.08 23.67 15.49
C LYS A 3 6.20 22.65 15.74
N ALA A 4 6.61 22.51 16.98
CA ALA A 4 7.47 21.41 17.39
C ALA A 4 6.81 20.10 16.89
N ASN A 5 7.56 19.28 16.17
CA ASN A 5 7.07 17.96 15.74
C ASN A 5 6.60 17.19 16.98
N PRO A 6 5.41 16.60 16.96
CA PRO A 6 4.92 15.82 18.09
C PRO A 6 5.89 14.66 18.35
N VAL A 7 6.21 14.42 19.60
CA VAL A 7 7.21 13.43 20.00
C VAL A 7 6.69 12.01 19.81
N SER A 8 5.35 11.78 19.81
CA SER A 8 4.75 10.47 19.57
C SER A 8 3.41 10.53 18.86
N LEU A 9 3.00 9.39 18.27
CA LEU A 9 1.69 9.20 17.65
C LEU A 9 0.57 9.50 18.65
N ARG A 10 0.68 8.98 19.87
CA ARG A 10 -0.30 9.21 20.94
C ARG A 10 -0.48 10.70 21.24
N SER A 11 0.61 11.43 21.45
CA SER A 11 0.53 12.89 21.74
C SER A 11 -0.05 13.67 20.55
N SER A 12 0.22 13.23 19.34
CA SER A 12 -0.33 13.82 18.11
C SER A 12 -1.84 13.61 17.98
N ILE A 13 -2.33 12.40 18.31
CA ILE A 13 -3.76 12.10 18.33
C ILE A 13 -4.47 12.92 19.40
N ILE A 14 -3.89 13.07 20.59
CA ILE A 14 -4.44 13.91 21.65
C ILE A 14 -4.54 15.37 21.16
N ALA A 15 -3.54 15.87 20.49
CA ALA A 15 -3.51 17.24 19.95
C ALA A 15 -4.53 17.49 18.82
N SER A 16 -5.07 16.44 18.18
CA SER A 16 -6.13 16.57 17.18
C SER A 16 -7.47 17.08 17.77
N GLY A 17 -7.72 16.85 19.07
CA GLY A 17 -8.87 17.38 19.80
C GLY A 17 -10.19 16.65 19.55
N THR A 18 -10.22 15.53 18.79
CA THR A 18 -11.47 14.84 18.39
C THR A 18 -11.64 13.46 19.04
N LEU A 19 -11.10 13.29 20.24
CA LEU A 19 -10.92 12.01 20.92
C LEU A 19 -12.20 11.20 21.16
N SER A 20 -13.31 11.85 21.55
CA SER A 20 -14.56 11.19 21.91
C SER A 20 -15.51 10.97 20.75
N THR A 21 -15.33 11.67 19.63
CA THR A 21 -16.29 11.70 18.52
C THR A 21 -15.81 10.96 17.28
N ARG A 22 -14.52 10.62 17.21
CA ARG A 22 -13.89 9.93 16.09
C ARG A 22 -13.41 8.55 16.51
N PHE A 23 -13.39 7.65 15.55
CA PHE A 23 -13.25 6.23 15.85
C PHE A 23 -12.36 5.52 14.82
N LEU A 24 -11.77 4.43 15.27
CA LEU A 24 -11.19 3.35 14.46
C LEU A 24 -12.16 2.18 14.48
N VAL A 25 -12.49 1.65 13.30
CA VAL A 25 -13.36 0.47 13.14
C VAL A 25 -12.56 -0.63 12.43
N GLY A 26 -12.46 -1.79 13.07
CA GLY A 26 -11.98 -3.05 12.51
C GLY A 26 -13.12 -3.87 11.89
N PHE A 27 -12.89 -5.17 11.76
CA PHE A 27 -13.91 -6.09 11.25
C PHE A 27 -15.04 -6.31 12.26
N ASP A 28 -14.69 -6.57 13.50
CA ASP A 28 -15.61 -6.88 14.62
C ASP A 28 -15.43 -5.96 15.84
N THR A 29 -14.51 -5.00 15.76
CA THR A 29 -14.09 -4.16 16.87
C THR A 29 -14.16 -2.69 16.48
N LYS A 30 -14.60 -1.85 17.43
CA LYS A 30 -14.64 -0.40 17.27
C LYS A 30 -14.19 0.26 18.57
N ALA A 31 -13.38 1.32 18.46
CA ALA A 31 -13.01 2.18 19.58
C ALA A 31 -12.88 3.63 19.11
N THR A 32 -13.10 4.56 20.02
CA THR A 32 -12.79 5.98 19.82
C THR A 32 -11.28 6.22 19.92
N TRP A 33 -10.78 7.30 19.34
CA TRP A 33 -9.39 7.68 19.55
C TRP A 33 -9.06 7.91 21.03
N GLY A 34 -10.06 8.41 21.81
CA GLY A 34 -9.93 8.59 23.24
C GLY A 34 -9.70 7.30 24.03
N GLU A 35 -10.42 6.24 23.69
CA GLU A 35 -10.21 4.92 24.28
C GLU A 35 -8.83 4.38 23.93
N LEU A 36 -8.40 4.54 22.66
CA LEU A 36 -7.10 4.05 22.18
C LEU A 36 -5.90 4.78 22.81
N VAL A 37 -5.96 6.10 22.96
CA VAL A 37 -4.84 6.86 23.57
C VAL A 37 -4.76 6.71 25.10
N ASN A 38 -5.88 6.38 25.77
CA ASN A 38 -5.95 6.17 27.22
C ASN A 38 -5.95 4.70 27.63
N GLY A 39 -5.82 3.79 26.65
CA GLY A 39 -5.82 2.36 26.89
C GLY A 39 -4.67 1.62 26.22
N SER A 40 -4.60 0.32 26.49
CA SER A 40 -3.73 -0.64 25.82
C SER A 40 -4.53 -1.87 25.42
N ILE A 41 -4.16 -2.45 24.29
CA ILE A 41 -4.65 -3.76 23.84
C ILE A 41 -3.61 -4.86 24.08
N LEU A 42 -2.45 -4.52 24.64
CA LEU A 42 -1.39 -5.44 24.94
C LEU A 42 -1.59 -6.02 26.35
N ASP A 43 -1.31 -7.30 26.51
CA ASP A 43 -1.42 -8.01 27.80
C ASP A 43 -0.16 -7.81 28.66
N CYS A 44 0.28 -6.55 28.77
CA CYS A 44 1.37 -6.11 29.62
C CYS A 44 1.27 -4.61 29.88
N ALA A 45 1.98 -4.11 30.89
CA ALA A 45 2.13 -2.67 31.07
C ALA A 45 3.00 -2.09 29.95
N PRO A 46 2.62 -0.95 29.33
CA PRO A 46 3.40 -0.34 28.25
C PRO A 46 4.88 -0.09 28.60
N GLU A 47 5.16 0.26 29.84
CA GLU A 47 6.51 0.54 30.33
C GLU A 47 7.45 -0.69 30.30
N GLU A 48 6.91 -1.91 30.34
CA GLU A 48 7.70 -3.14 30.19
C GLU A 48 8.32 -3.27 28.78
N LEU A 49 7.79 -2.52 27.82
CA LEU A 49 8.26 -2.49 26.43
C LEU A 49 9.21 -1.33 26.13
N ARG A 50 9.53 -0.51 27.15
CA ARG A 50 10.41 0.64 27.00
C ARG A 50 11.80 0.24 26.51
N GLY A 51 12.23 0.86 25.42
CA GLY A 51 13.54 0.61 24.80
C GLY A 51 13.68 -0.71 24.07
N LYS A 52 12.64 -1.58 24.09
CA LYS A 52 12.66 -2.86 23.38
C LYS A 52 12.43 -2.71 21.88
N CYS A 53 12.80 -3.72 21.12
CA CYS A 53 12.39 -3.88 19.73
C CYS A 53 11.21 -4.86 19.68
N VAL A 54 10.06 -4.38 19.25
CA VAL A 54 8.81 -5.12 19.23
C VAL A 54 8.44 -5.49 17.78
N LEU A 55 8.27 -6.79 17.52
CA LEU A 55 7.81 -7.31 16.25
C LEU A 55 6.29 -7.55 16.32
N LEU A 56 5.52 -6.87 15.48
CA LEU A 56 4.07 -7.02 15.38
C LEU A 56 3.73 -7.97 14.22
N ALA A 57 3.44 -9.24 14.54
CA ALA A 57 2.99 -10.26 13.58
C ALA A 57 1.52 -10.62 13.86
N THR A 58 0.64 -9.69 13.59
CA THR A 58 -0.80 -9.80 13.86
C THR A 58 -1.60 -9.93 12.58
N THR A 59 -2.73 -10.64 12.61
CA THR A 59 -3.66 -10.77 11.49
C THR A 59 -4.69 -9.64 11.47
N ASP A 60 -5.04 -9.09 12.63
CA ASP A 60 -6.05 -8.04 12.79
C ASP A 60 -5.43 -6.64 12.66
N GLN A 61 -5.96 -5.86 11.72
CA GLN A 61 -5.48 -4.48 11.46
C GLN A 61 -5.86 -3.49 12.56
N PHE A 62 -7.01 -3.68 13.23
CA PHE A 62 -7.40 -2.84 14.37
C PHE A 62 -6.40 -3.02 15.52
N ARG A 63 -6.06 -4.27 15.85
CA ARG A 63 -5.09 -4.61 16.89
C ARG A 63 -3.71 -4.06 16.58
N ALA A 64 -3.26 -4.19 15.33
CA ALA A 64 -2.00 -3.60 14.90
C ALA A 64 -1.99 -2.07 15.09
N SER A 65 -3.06 -1.38 14.70
CA SER A 65 -3.21 0.07 14.86
C SER A 65 -3.19 0.50 16.33
N ALA A 66 -3.95 -0.20 17.18
CA ALA A 66 -4.00 0.07 18.61
C ALA A 66 -2.64 -0.17 19.29
N ALA A 67 -1.92 -1.24 18.91
CA ALA A 67 -0.58 -1.51 19.41
C ALA A 67 0.42 -0.41 19.02
N LEU A 68 0.35 0.11 17.79
CA LEU A 68 1.21 1.22 17.34
C LEU A 68 1.03 2.49 18.19
N ILE A 69 -0.22 2.82 18.58
CA ILE A 69 -0.50 3.98 19.44
C ILE A 69 0.13 3.80 20.83
N VAL A 70 0.22 2.55 21.31
CA VAL A 70 0.85 2.23 22.59
C VAL A 70 2.37 2.27 22.49
N LEU A 71 2.93 1.71 21.42
CA LEU A 71 4.36 1.43 21.29
C LEU A 71 5.19 2.64 20.84
N ASP A 72 4.61 3.52 20.02
CA ASP A 72 5.32 4.70 19.55
C ASP A 72 5.60 5.67 20.70
N GLY A 73 6.84 6.09 20.84
CA GLY A 73 7.33 6.88 21.96
C GLY A 73 7.80 6.06 23.18
N ILE A 74 7.60 4.72 23.18
CA ILE A 74 8.01 3.81 24.25
C ILE A 74 9.03 2.79 23.74
N ALA A 75 8.70 2.06 22.69
CA ALA A 75 9.60 1.09 22.08
C ALA A 75 10.73 1.80 21.32
N ARG A 76 11.95 1.24 21.38
CA ARG A 76 13.06 1.69 20.54
C ARG A 76 12.72 1.47 19.04
N ARG A 77 12.07 0.35 18.75
CA ARG A 77 11.76 -0.08 17.37
C ARG A 77 10.47 -0.86 17.31
N VAL A 78 9.66 -0.62 16.30
CA VAL A 78 8.47 -1.42 15.99
C VAL A 78 8.60 -1.97 14.58
N VAL A 79 8.54 -3.30 14.44
CA VAL A 79 8.60 -4.00 13.15
C VAL A 79 7.20 -4.41 12.75
N LEU A 80 6.72 -3.93 11.61
CA LEU A 80 5.44 -4.34 11.05
C LEU A 80 5.64 -5.56 10.15
N PHE A 81 5.17 -6.73 10.61
CA PHE A 81 5.22 -7.97 9.86
C PHE A 81 3.84 -8.26 9.25
N PRO A 82 3.64 -8.01 7.93
CA PRO A 82 2.36 -8.23 7.29
C PRO A 82 2.05 -9.72 7.16
N PRO A 83 0.75 -10.12 7.16
CA PRO A 83 0.35 -11.53 7.12
C PRO A 83 0.64 -12.22 5.79
N ASP A 84 0.84 -11.47 4.69
CA ASP A 84 1.25 -11.99 3.38
C ASP A 84 2.75 -12.31 3.26
N VAL A 85 3.53 -11.98 4.27
CA VAL A 85 4.94 -12.40 4.35
C VAL A 85 4.99 -13.79 4.98
N SER A 86 5.62 -14.75 4.30
CA SER A 86 5.78 -16.11 4.84
C SER A 86 6.44 -16.08 6.22
N LEU A 87 5.91 -16.88 7.14
CA LEU A 87 6.49 -17.08 8.46
C LEU A 87 7.92 -17.66 8.42
N ASP A 88 8.34 -18.27 7.30
CA ASP A 88 9.72 -18.68 7.06
C ASP A 88 10.71 -17.50 7.15
N HIS A 89 10.24 -16.28 6.93
CA HIS A 89 11.05 -15.07 7.07
C HIS A 89 11.05 -14.49 8.48
N LEU A 90 10.23 -15.01 9.41
CA LEU A 90 10.05 -14.43 10.73
C LEU A 90 11.37 -14.41 11.53
N ALA A 91 12.12 -15.52 11.53
CA ALA A 91 13.43 -15.60 12.19
C ALA A 91 14.46 -14.62 11.59
N TYR A 92 14.48 -14.51 10.27
CA TYR A 92 15.37 -13.57 9.59
C TYR A 92 15.04 -12.12 9.96
N VAL A 93 13.76 -11.75 9.93
CA VAL A 93 13.28 -10.42 10.28
C VAL A 93 13.56 -10.11 11.75
N ALA A 94 13.26 -11.04 12.65
CA ALA A 94 13.51 -10.90 14.08
C ALA A 94 14.99 -10.64 14.38
N ASN A 95 15.87 -11.46 13.81
CA ASN A 95 17.32 -11.33 14.01
C ASN A 95 17.86 -10.02 13.39
N THR A 96 17.42 -9.67 12.18
CA THR A 96 17.89 -8.45 11.49
C THR A 96 17.44 -7.19 12.21
N ALA A 97 16.23 -7.20 12.77
CA ALA A 97 15.67 -6.08 13.51
C ALA A 97 16.10 -6.07 14.99
N GLU A 98 16.78 -7.11 15.49
CA GLU A 98 17.12 -7.31 16.90
C GLU A 98 15.87 -7.34 17.80
N ALA A 99 14.82 -8.04 17.35
CA ALA A 99 13.56 -8.09 18.06
C ALA A 99 13.70 -8.85 19.40
N ASN A 100 13.17 -8.22 20.46
CA ASN A 100 13.17 -8.78 21.82
C ASN A 100 11.79 -9.31 22.21
N VAL A 101 10.74 -8.78 21.57
CA VAL A 101 9.34 -9.08 21.88
C VAL A 101 8.60 -9.37 20.59
N LEU A 102 7.84 -10.45 20.56
CA LEU A 102 6.85 -10.75 19.55
C LEU A 102 5.45 -10.45 20.11
N VAL A 103 4.69 -9.62 19.40
CA VAL A 103 3.27 -9.38 19.69
C VAL A 103 2.46 -10.00 18.55
N THR A 104 1.58 -10.95 18.87
CA THR A 104 0.85 -11.70 17.86
C THR A 104 -0.54 -12.12 18.32
N ASP A 105 -1.44 -12.33 17.38
CA ASP A 105 -2.73 -13.02 17.50
C ASP A 105 -2.74 -14.34 16.70
N ASN A 106 -1.59 -14.70 16.14
CA ASN A 106 -1.41 -15.88 15.29
C ASN A 106 -0.62 -16.96 16.05
N ALA A 107 -1.26 -18.10 16.34
CA ALA A 107 -0.64 -19.21 17.04
C ALA A 107 0.55 -19.83 16.26
N GLU A 108 0.51 -19.82 14.92
CA GLU A 108 1.62 -20.32 14.11
C GLU A 108 2.84 -19.40 14.24
N ALA A 109 2.64 -18.08 14.25
CA ALA A 109 3.71 -17.12 14.47
C ALA A 109 4.30 -17.26 15.88
N ALA A 110 3.46 -17.47 16.91
CA ALA A 110 3.89 -17.67 18.28
C ALA A 110 4.73 -18.95 18.46
N ASN A 111 4.44 -20.00 17.72
CA ASN A 111 5.12 -21.30 17.78
C ASN A 111 6.30 -21.42 16.78
N ALA A 112 6.48 -20.47 15.89
CA ALA A 112 7.59 -20.49 14.92
C ALA A 112 8.95 -20.34 15.62
N GLN A 113 9.99 -20.87 15.01
CA GLN A 113 11.38 -20.69 15.50
C GLN A 113 11.87 -19.28 15.09
N HIS A 114 11.66 -18.28 15.96
CA HIS A 114 12.02 -16.88 15.71
C HIS A 114 13.14 -16.35 16.61
N GLY A 115 13.55 -17.09 17.64
CA GLY A 115 14.62 -16.70 18.58
C GLY A 115 14.25 -15.54 19.50
N ILE A 116 12.96 -15.24 19.68
CA ILE A 116 12.44 -14.21 20.59
C ILE A 116 11.90 -14.88 21.84
N ASP A 117 12.40 -14.46 23.02
CA ASP A 117 12.05 -15.08 24.29
C ASP A 117 10.71 -14.59 24.85
N GLN A 118 10.33 -13.34 24.57
CA GLN A 118 9.09 -12.76 25.08
C GLN A 118 8.00 -12.72 23.99
N ILE A 119 6.94 -13.48 24.21
CA ILE A 119 5.75 -13.49 23.36
C ILE A 119 4.59 -12.88 24.14
N LEU A 120 3.93 -11.88 23.54
CA LEU A 120 2.76 -11.22 24.09
C LEU A 120 1.55 -11.47 23.16
N MET A 121 0.44 -11.80 23.79
CA MET A 121 -0.83 -11.90 23.11
C MET A 121 -1.62 -10.58 23.23
N TYR A 122 -2.65 -10.43 22.43
CA TYR A 122 -3.55 -9.31 22.56
C TYR A 122 -4.61 -9.55 23.61
N SER A 123 -4.90 -8.52 24.40
CA SER A 123 -6.13 -8.46 25.20
C SER A 123 -7.36 -8.48 24.29
N ARG A 124 -8.48 -9.01 24.78
CA ARG A 124 -9.75 -8.98 24.05
C ARG A 124 -10.35 -7.59 23.96
N THR A 125 -10.04 -6.73 24.91
CA THR A 125 -10.59 -5.37 25.04
C THR A 125 -9.45 -4.38 25.29
N VAL A 126 -9.68 -3.14 24.93
CA VAL A 126 -8.78 -2.03 25.30
C VAL A 126 -8.92 -1.79 26.80
N THR A 127 -7.84 -1.96 27.56
CA THR A 127 -7.80 -1.75 29.02
C THR A 127 -7.18 -0.38 29.33
N PRO A 128 -7.75 0.40 30.28
CA PRO A 128 -7.16 1.68 30.66
C PRO A 128 -5.73 1.53 31.16
N VAL A 129 -4.87 2.46 30.79
CA VAL A 129 -3.46 2.53 31.23
C VAL A 129 -3.14 3.93 31.76
N PRO A 130 -2.07 4.07 32.60
CA PRO A 130 -1.66 5.39 33.09
C PRO A 130 -1.46 6.41 31.97
N VAL A 131 -1.89 7.63 32.22
CA VAL A 131 -1.80 8.74 31.25
C VAL A 131 -0.36 9.21 31.10
N ASP A 132 0.38 9.28 32.19
CA ASP A 132 1.80 9.62 32.20
C ASP A 132 2.62 8.38 31.78
N ARG A 133 3.37 8.54 30.71
CA ARG A 133 4.23 7.49 30.11
C ARG A 133 5.73 7.87 30.18
N GLY A 134 6.09 8.82 31.04
CA GLY A 134 7.47 9.26 31.20
C GLY A 134 8.08 9.90 29.94
N GLU A 135 9.42 9.96 29.90
CA GLU A 135 10.16 10.50 28.76
C GLU A 135 9.94 9.67 27.49
N GLN A 136 9.67 10.34 26.38
CA GLN A 136 9.38 9.68 25.12
C GLN A 136 10.65 9.41 24.33
N LEU A 137 10.72 8.23 23.71
CA LEU A 137 11.77 7.82 22.79
C LEU A 137 11.36 8.11 21.35
N GLU A 138 12.33 8.37 20.48
CA GLU A 138 12.10 8.35 19.05
C GLU A 138 12.07 6.88 18.58
N THR A 139 10.89 6.41 18.23
CA THR A 139 10.68 5.03 17.78
C THR A 139 11.04 4.86 16.31
N GLU A 140 11.88 3.89 15.98
CA GLU A 140 12.07 3.44 14.60
C GLU A 140 10.91 2.53 14.17
N TRP A 141 10.31 2.85 13.02
CA TRP A 141 9.25 2.07 12.39
C TRP A 141 9.83 1.28 11.23
N ILE A 142 9.76 -0.04 11.30
CA ILE A 142 10.35 -0.93 10.30
C ILE A 142 9.25 -1.50 9.42
N LEU A 143 9.37 -1.21 8.12
CA LEU A 143 8.45 -1.68 7.09
C LEU A 143 9.16 -2.69 6.18
N LEU A 144 8.49 -3.80 5.90
CA LEU A 144 9.01 -4.85 5.03
C LEU A 144 8.69 -4.54 3.57
N THR A 145 9.69 -4.62 2.70
CA THR A 145 9.53 -4.52 1.25
C THR A 145 10.02 -5.78 0.55
N SER A 146 9.53 -6.03 -0.66
CA SER A 146 9.99 -7.18 -1.45
C SER A 146 11.46 -7.04 -1.84
N GLY A 147 12.29 -8.00 -1.44
CA GLY A 147 13.68 -8.09 -1.88
C GLY A 147 13.81 -8.88 -3.17
N THR A 148 14.71 -8.46 -4.07
CA THR A 148 15.07 -9.22 -5.29
C THR A 148 15.75 -10.56 -4.98
N THR A 149 16.25 -10.74 -3.77
CA THR A 149 16.95 -11.95 -3.27
C THR A 149 16.00 -12.96 -2.60
N GLY A 150 14.69 -12.72 -2.63
CA GLY A 150 13.67 -13.55 -1.97
C GLY A 150 13.48 -13.23 -0.48
N GLN A 151 14.46 -12.61 0.20
CA GLN A 151 14.28 -12.15 1.59
C GLN A 151 13.75 -10.71 1.63
N PRO A 152 12.85 -10.37 2.57
CA PRO A 152 12.33 -9.02 2.72
C PRO A 152 13.44 -8.05 3.13
N LYS A 153 13.42 -6.83 2.56
CA LYS A 153 14.24 -5.71 3.04
C LYS A 153 13.49 -4.99 4.15
N LEU A 154 14.22 -4.49 5.13
CA LEU A 154 13.69 -3.82 6.31
C LEU A 154 13.97 -2.31 6.21
N ALA A 155 13.02 -1.54 5.71
CA ALA A 155 13.14 -0.09 5.56
C ALA A 155 12.83 0.62 6.88
N VAL A 156 13.74 1.50 7.32
CA VAL A 156 13.63 2.23 8.59
C VAL A 156 13.01 3.59 8.35
N HIS A 157 11.94 3.86 9.07
CA HIS A 157 11.25 5.14 9.13
C HIS A 157 11.21 5.70 10.55
N THR A 158 10.83 6.97 10.67
CA THR A 158 10.38 7.61 11.90
C THR A 158 8.94 8.07 11.73
N LEU A 159 8.25 8.38 12.82
CA LEU A 159 6.92 8.99 12.72
C LEU A 159 6.97 10.27 11.86
N GLY A 160 8.06 11.05 12.00
CA GLY A 160 8.28 12.25 11.20
C GLY A 160 8.26 11.99 9.69
N SER A 161 9.01 11.01 9.22
CA SER A 161 9.06 10.67 7.78
C SER A 161 7.76 10.08 7.25
N LEU A 162 7.04 9.30 8.05
CA LEU A 162 5.77 8.67 7.67
C LEU A 162 4.60 9.67 7.65
N ALA A 163 4.59 10.64 8.55
CA ALA A 163 3.46 11.54 8.79
C ALA A 163 3.61 12.93 8.16
N ASP A 164 4.76 13.28 7.58
CA ASP A 164 5.03 14.62 7.05
C ASP A 164 3.94 15.11 6.08
N SER A 165 3.45 14.26 5.18
CA SER A 165 2.37 14.62 4.26
C SER A 165 0.99 14.71 4.91
N ALA A 166 0.76 14.03 6.04
CA ALA A 166 -0.50 14.09 6.78
C ALA A 166 -0.67 15.43 7.49
N TRP A 167 0.41 16.01 8.02
CA TRP A 167 0.38 17.30 8.71
C TRP A 167 0.14 18.49 7.77
N GLU A 168 0.38 18.35 6.48
CA GLU A 168 0.11 19.40 5.48
C GLU A 168 -1.40 19.58 5.21
N THR A 169 -2.21 18.58 5.55
CA THR A 169 -3.65 18.54 5.22
C THR A 169 -4.48 18.80 6.48
N ARG A 170 -5.29 19.84 6.48
CA ARG A 170 -6.30 20.10 7.51
C ARG A 170 -7.67 20.14 6.85
N PRO A 171 -8.34 19.00 6.68
CA PRO A 171 -9.72 18.99 6.23
C PRO A 171 -10.63 19.51 7.33
N ASN A 172 -11.83 19.95 6.94
CA ASN A 172 -12.93 20.09 7.89
C ASN A 172 -13.27 18.69 8.42
N ALA A 173 -12.65 18.30 9.54
CA ALA A 173 -12.57 16.93 10.03
C ALA A 173 -13.94 16.33 10.43
N ALA A 174 -14.98 17.18 10.52
CA ALA A 174 -16.24 16.80 11.15
C ALA A 174 -17.03 15.71 10.43
N SER A 175 -16.93 15.60 9.11
CA SER A 175 -17.68 14.64 8.29
C SER A 175 -16.84 13.54 7.66
N ILE A 176 -15.50 13.60 7.80
CA ILE A 176 -14.61 12.69 7.09
C ILE A 176 -14.50 11.34 7.78
N VAL A 177 -14.84 10.29 7.04
CA VAL A 177 -14.59 8.90 7.41
C VAL A 177 -13.70 8.28 6.32
N TRP A 178 -12.47 8.01 6.69
CA TRP A 178 -11.51 7.32 5.83
C TRP A 178 -11.75 5.83 5.79
N SER A 179 -11.40 5.21 4.69
CA SER A 179 -11.23 3.77 4.56
C SER A 179 -10.10 3.44 3.61
N THR A 180 -9.67 2.19 3.62
CA THR A 180 -8.61 1.72 2.73
C THR A 180 -8.75 0.22 2.46
N PHE A 181 -8.46 -0.16 1.22
CA PHE A 181 -8.27 -1.57 0.84
C PHE A 181 -6.86 -2.08 1.19
N TYR A 182 -5.91 -1.17 1.49
CA TYR A 182 -4.56 -1.57 1.87
C TYR A 182 -4.53 -2.14 3.28
N ASP A 183 -3.61 -3.08 3.48
CA ASP A 183 -3.21 -3.49 4.81
C ASP A 183 -2.43 -2.37 5.51
N MET A 184 -2.79 -2.06 6.77
CA MET A 184 -2.16 -1.00 7.54
C MET A 184 -0.72 -1.34 7.97
N ARG A 185 -0.27 -2.59 7.85
CA ARG A 185 1.14 -3.00 8.08
C ARG A 185 2.01 -2.79 6.85
N ARG A 186 1.45 -2.31 5.75
CA ARG A 186 2.12 -1.86 4.54
C ARG A 186 2.08 -0.33 4.44
N TYR A 187 3.04 0.25 3.76
CA TYR A 187 3.18 1.71 3.67
C TYR A 187 1.87 2.43 3.29
N GLY A 188 1.15 1.94 2.29
CA GLY A 188 -0.09 2.57 1.82
C GLY A 188 -1.18 2.64 2.88
N GLY A 189 -1.45 1.53 3.57
CA GLY A 189 -2.44 1.47 4.64
C GLY A 189 -1.99 2.23 5.90
N LEU A 190 -0.70 2.10 6.26
CA LEU A 190 -0.10 2.84 7.37
C LEU A 190 -0.24 4.35 7.17
N HIS A 191 0.01 4.83 5.95
CA HIS A 191 -0.13 6.25 5.62
C HIS A 191 -1.58 6.73 5.83
N ILE A 192 -2.61 5.94 5.44
CA ILE A 192 -4.01 6.31 5.65
C ILE A 192 -4.36 6.27 7.15
N PHE A 193 -3.87 5.28 7.89
CA PHE A 193 -4.05 5.22 9.34
C PHE A 193 -3.46 6.45 10.02
N LEU A 194 -2.21 6.81 9.73
CA LEU A 194 -1.55 7.99 10.29
C LEU A 194 -2.29 9.27 9.88
N HIS A 195 -2.72 9.37 8.62
CA HIS A 195 -3.50 10.51 8.15
C HIS A 195 -4.79 10.68 8.97
N ALA A 196 -5.58 9.62 9.13
CA ALA A 196 -6.83 9.68 9.89
C ALA A 196 -6.58 10.02 11.37
N ALA A 197 -5.61 9.37 12.00
CA ALA A 197 -5.27 9.56 13.41
C ALA A 197 -4.76 10.99 13.70
N LEU A 198 -3.88 11.52 12.84
CA LEU A 198 -3.24 12.83 13.04
C LEU A 198 -4.14 14.01 12.65
N THR A 199 -5.06 13.82 11.71
CA THR A 199 -6.03 14.84 11.30
C THR A 199 -7.32 14.79 12.11
N GLY A 200 -7.48 13.83 13.02
CA GLY A 200 -8.66 13.69 13.87
C GLY A 200 -9.91 13.31 13.09
N THR A 201 -9.80 12.46 12.08
CA THR A 201 -10.90 11.88 11.31
C THR A 201 -11.18 10.45 11.75
N SER A 202 -12.29 9.84 11.31
CA SER A 202 -12.57 8.43 11.58
C SER A 202 -11.90 7.53 10.52
N LEU A 203 -11.63 6.26 10.89
CA LEU A 203 -11.06 5.27 9.99
C LEU A 203 -11.79 3.93 10.09
N VAL A 204 -12.14 3.36 8.94
CA VAL A 204 -12.64 1.99 8.80
C VAL A 204 -11.59 1.19 8.06
N VAL A 205 -10.92 0.24 8.75
CA VAL A 205 -9.91 -0.61 8.11
C VAL A 205 -10.54 -1.85 7.49
N SER A 206 -9.95 -2.35 6.40
CA SER A 206 -10.35 -3.62 5.77
C SER A 206 -9.85 -4.81 6.59
N SER A 207 -10.25 -6.01 6.19
CA SER A 207 -9.70 -7.27 6.72
C SER A 207 -9.32 -8.19 5.56
N ALA A 208 -8.20 -8.91 5.69
CA ALA A 208 -7.77 -9.91 4.71
C ALA A 208 -8.78 -11.07 4.57
N LEU A 209 -9.55 -11.33 5.64
CA LEU A 209 -10.56 -12.39 5.68
C LEU A 209 -11.94 -11.93 5.15
N GLU A 210 -12.11 -10.64 4.87
CA GLU A 210 -13.38 -10.05 4.46
C GLU A 210 -13.49 -10.01 2.93
N PRO A 211 -14.51 -10.64 2.33
CA PRO A 211 -14.78 -10.48 0.91
C PRO A 211 -15.00 -8.99 0.55
N VAL A 212 -14.57 -8.59 -0.65
CA VAL A 212 -14.72 -7.18 -1.11
C VAL A 212 -16.17 -6.71 -1.05
N ALA A 213 -17.13 -7.62 -1.34
CA ALA A 213 -18.56 -7.31 -1.26
C ALA A 213 -19.00 -6.90 0.15
N ASP A 214 -18.56 -7.65 1.17
CA ASP A 214 -18.90 -7.42 2.57
C ASP A 214 -18.19 -6.16 3.09
N PHE A 215 -16.95 -5.95 2.69
CA PHE A 215 -16.22 -4.71 2.99
C PHE A 215 -16.94 -3.47 2.46
N LEU A 216 -17.43 -3.50 1.20
CA LEU A 216 -18.16 -2.37 0.61
C LEU A 216 -19.48 -2.08 1.36
N LEU A 217 -20.20 -3.14 1.78
CA LEU A 217 -21.39 -2.99 2.60
C LEU A 217 -21.08 -2.35 3.96
N ARG A 218 -20.04 -2.83 4.64
CA ARG A 218 -19.60 -2.32 5.94
C ARG A 218 -19.07 -0.88 5.83
N ALA A 219 -18.27 -0.58 4.82
CA ALA A 219 -17.78 0.78 4.56
C ALA A 219 -18.94 1.76 4.32
N GLY A 220 -19.94 1.35 3.52
CA GLY A 220 -21.16 2.14 3.31
C GLY A 220 -21.96 2.36 4.59
N ALA A 221 -22.14 1.32 5.42
CA ALA A 221 -22.84 1.40 6.70
C ALA A 221 -22.17 2.36 7.70
N HIS A 222 -20.83 2.51 7.62
CA HIS A 222 -20.08 3.47 8.43
C HIS A 222 -19.92 4.85 7.79
N GLY A 223 -20.57 5.11 6.65
CA GLY A 223 -20.56 6.40 5.99
C GLY A 223 -19.19 6.82 5.47
N VAL A 224 -18.43 5.88 4.90
CA VAL A 224 -17.10 6.17 4.34
C VAL A 224 -17.21 7.19 3.22
N THR A 225 -16.49 8.31 3.37
CA THR A 225 -16.42 9.42 2.42
C THR A 225 -15.09 9.46 1.65
N HIS A 226 -14.02 8.93 2.22
CA HIS A 226 -12.67 8.94 1.65
C HIS A 226 -12.12 7.52 1.63
N ILE A 227 -11.67 7.06 0.45
CA ILE A 227 -11.21 5.67 0.31
C ILE A 227 -9.97 5.57 -0.58
N SER A 228 -9.01 4.75 -0.13
CA SER A 228 -7.76 4.52 -0.83
C SER A 228 -7.58 3.05 -1.22
N GLY A 229 -6.99 2.81 -2.40
CA GLY A 229 -6.72 1.46 -2.87
C GLY A 229 -5.82 1.44 -4.11
N THR A 230 -5.36 0.25 -4.50
CA THR A 230 -4.67 0.07 -5.79
C THR A 230 -5.67 0.07 -6.95
N PRO A 231 -5.22 0.31 -8.20
CA PRO A 231 -6.03 0.02 -9.39
C PRO A 231 -6.68 -1.36 -9.38
N SER A 232 -5.95 -2.39 -8.95
CA SER A 232 -6.46 -3.77 -8.85
C SER A 232 -7.57 -3.92 -7.80
N HIS A 233 -7.46 -3.24 -6.66
CA HIS A 233 -8.54 -3.18 -5.67
C HIS A 233 -9.80 -2.54 -6.26
N TRP A 234 -9.64 -1.42 -6.95
CA TRP A 234 -10.78 -0.71 -7.57
C TRP A 234 -11.44 -1.53 -8.67
N ARG A 235 -10.66 -2.24 -9.51
CA ARG A 235 -11.24 -3.16 -10.50
C ARG A 235 -12.10 -4.23 -9.84
N ARG A 236 -11.62 -4.85 -8.75
CA ARG A 236 -12.41 -5.83 -8.00
C ARG A 236 -13.65 -5.22 -7.36
N ALA A 237 -13.53 -4.02 -6.77
CA ALA A 237 -14.66 -3.32 -6.19
C ALA A 237 -15.74 -3.00 -7.23
N LEU A 238 -15.34 -2.53 -8.41
CA LEU A 238 -16.26 -2.22 -9.52
C LEU A 238 -16.94 -3.46 -10.14
N MET A 239 -16.34 -4.64 -10.01
CA MET A 239 -16.95 -5.91 -10.41
C MET A 239 -17.99 -6.40 -9.39
N SER A 240 -17.97 -5.86 -8.16
CA SER A 240 -18.93 -6.23 -7.12
C SER A 240 -20.29 -5.55 -7.36
N PRO A 241 -21.42 -6.29 -7.20
CA PRO A 241 -22.75 -5.67 -7.27
C PRO A 241 -23.00 -4.65 -6.17
N TRP A 242 -22.14 -4.61 -5.16
CA TRP A 242 -22.21 -3.71 -4.02
C TRP A 242 -21.35 -2.44 -4.17
N ALA A 243 -20.73 -2.21 -5.33
CA ALA A 243 -19.96 -0.99 -5.59
C ALA A 243 -20.77 0.30 -5.29
N GLY A 244 -22.05 0.31 -5.61
CA GLY A 244 -22.95 1.45 -5.32
C GLY A 244 -23.35 1.61 -3.84
N ARG A 245 -22.85 0.78 -2.92
CA ARG A 245 -23.15 0.93 -1.48
C ARG A 245 -22.27 1.95 -0.77
N ILE A 246 -21.17 2.33 -1.37
CA ILE A 246 -20.35 3.47 -0.94
C ILE A 246 -20.64 4.68 -1.83
N ALA A 247 -20.54 5.87 -1.24
CA ALA A 247 -20.69 7.15 -1.94
C ALA A 247 -19.47 8.04 -1.60
N PRO A 248 -18.27 7.69 -2.10
CA PRO A 248 -17.06 8.42 -1.74
C PRO A 248 -17.07 9.83 -2.34
N GLU A 249 -16.64 10.81 -1.54
CA GLU A 249 -16.34 12.18 -1.97
C GLU A 249 -14.90 12.29 -2.49
N TYR A 250 -14.02 11.39 -2.02
CA TYR A 250 -12.62 11.35 -2.39
C TYR A 250 -12.12 9.92 -2.57
N ILE A 251 -11.45 9.70 -3.70
CA ILE A 251 -10.84 8.42 -4.08
C ILE A 251 -9.37 8.64 -4.36
N ARG A 252 -8.51 7.84 -3.69
CA ARG A 252 -7.07 7.85 -3.90
C ARG A 252 -6.59 6.51 -4.43
N MET A 253 -5.90 6.50 -5.56
CA MET A 253 -5.27 5.31 -6.13
C MET A 253 -3.75 5.40 -6.05
N SER A 254 -3.08 4.32 -5.61
CA SER A 254 -1.63 4.27 -5.49
C SER A 254 -1.13 2.82 -5.48
N GLY A 255 0.20 2.64 -5.53
CA GLY A 255 0.86 1.34 -5.36
C GLY A 255 0.97 0.49 -6.61
N GLU A 256 0.23 0.79 -7.66
CA GLU A 256 0.34 0.25 -9.02
C GLU A 256 0.22 1.40 -10.02
N ILE A 257 0.62 1.16 -11.28
CA ILE A 257 0.43 2.12 -12.35
C ILE A 257 -1.06 2.29 -12.61
N VAL A 258 -1.52 3.54 -12.56
CA VAL A 258 -2.92 3.91 -12.84
C VAL A 258 -3.06 4.15 -14.33
N ASP A 259 -3.78 3.28 -15.02
CA ASP A 259 -4.10 3.44 -16.44
C ASP A 259 -5.40 4.25 -16.65
N GLN A 260 -5.61 4.78 -17.88
CA GLN A 260 -6.77 5.59 -18.18
C GLN A 260 -8.09 4.82 -18.07
N ALA A 261 -8.06 3.50 -18.31
CA ALA A 261 -9.28 2.69 -18.26
C ALA A 261 -9.87 2.66 -16.83
N ILE A 262 -9.02 2.49 -15.82
CA ILE A 262 -9.52 2.47 -14.43
C ILE A 262 -9.96 3.87 -13.97
N LEU A 263 -9.28 4.95 -14.38
CA LEU A 263 -9.71 6.32 -14.10
C LEU A 263 -11.11 6.57 -14.64
N ASN A 264 -11.34 6.19 -15.89
CA ASN A 264 -12.64 6.36 -16.56
C ASN A 264 -13.74 5.53 -15.89
N GLN A 265 -13.43 4.27 -15.50
CA GLN A 265 -14.40 3.38 -14.84
C GLN A 265 -14.79 3.89 -13.45
N VAL A 266 -13.81 4.33 -12.65
CA VAL A 266 -14.07 4.87 -11.31
C VAL A 266 -14.84 6.18 -11.39
N ASN A 267 -14.50 7.05 -12.35
CA ASN A 267 -15.22 8.29 -12.58
C ASN A 267 -16.68 8.06 -13.05
N ALA A 268 -16.90 7.06 -13.89
CA ALA A 268 -18.25 6.70 -14.32
C ALA A 268 -19.11 6.15 -13.16
N GLN A 269 -18.52 5.37 -12.25
CA GLN A 269 -19.22 4.83 -11.08
C GLN A 269 -19.48 5.88 -10.01
N TYR A 270 -18.50 6.80 -9.79
CA TYR A 270 -18.54 7.80 -8.73
C TYR A 270 -18.28 9.21 -9.29
N PRO A 271 -19.24 9.78 -10.08
CA PRO A 271 -19.00 11.00 -10.84
C PRO A 271 -18.84 12.26 -9.98
N TYR A 272 -19.20 12.19 -8.71
CA TYR A 272 -19.06 13.31 -7.76
C TYR A 272 -17.81 13.19 -6.88
N ALA A 273 -17.09 12.08 -6.99
CA ALA A 273 -15.86 11.89 -6.23
C ALA A 273 -14.69 12.66 -6.86
N ARG A 274 -13.90 13.33 -6.01
CA ARG A 274 -12.57 13.79 -6.42
C ARG A 274 -11.65 12.58 -6.51
N ILE A 275 -11.13 12.30 -7.70
CA ILE A 275 -10.25 11.18 -7.95
C ILE A 275 -8.82 11.68 -8.07
N GLU A 276 -7.93 11.10 -7.28
CA GLU A 276 -6.49 11.34 -7.35
C GLU A 276 -5.73 10.03 -7.51
N HIS A 277 -4.63 10.08 -8.25
CA HIS A 277 -3.64 9.03 -8.18
C HIS A 277 -2.31 9.57 -7.65
N THR A 278 -1.64 8.73 -6.86
CA THR A 278 -0.50 9.14 -6.05
C THR A 278 0.68 8.25 -6.35
N PHE A 279 1.83 8.86 -6.62
CA PHE A 279 3.09 8.15 -6.57
C PHE A 279 3.59 8.06 -5.13
N ALA A 280 3.79 6.83 -4.65
CA ALA A 280 4.38 6.55 -3.35
C ALA A 280 5.06 5.18 -3.34
N SER A 281 6.14 5.06 -2.59
CA SER A 281 6.76 3.77 -2.27
C SER A 281 7.18 3.73 -0.81
N THR A 282 7.45 2.54 -0.29
CA THR A 282 7.94 2.38 1.09
C THR A 282 9.26 3.14 1.28
N GLU A 283 10.14 3.09 0.32
CA GLU A 283 11.47 3.68 0.38
C GLU A 283 11.46 5.20 0.22
N ALA A 284 10.68 5.69 -0.75
CA ALA A 284 10.69 7.10 -1.15
C ALA A 284 9.62 7.96 -0.44
N GLY A 285 8.65 7.32 0.20
CA GLY A 285 7.50 8.02 0.75
C GLY A 285 6.52 8.48 -0.32
N VAL A 286 5.66 9.43 0.01
CA VAL A 286 4.73 10.07 -0.93
C VAL A 286 5.47 11.14 -1.73
N GLY A 287 5.55 10.96 -3.05
CA GLY A 287 6.16 11.91 -3.97
C GLY A 287 5.19 13.01 -4.41
N PHE A 288 4.12 12.64 -5.13
CA PHE A 288 3.15 13.60 -5.66
C PHE A 288 1.76 12.98 -5.86
N ASN A 289 0.77 13.87 -6.02
CA ASN A 289 -0.61 13.51 -6.34
C ASN A 289 -1.01 14.16 -7.67
N VAL A 290 -1.74 13.43 -8.51
CA VAL A 290 -2.29 13.89 -9.78
C VAL A 290 -3.81 13.80 -9.72
N SER A 291 -4.51 14.88 -10.08
CA SER A 291 -5.98 15.00 -9.99
C SER A 291 -6.63 15.58 -11.26
N ASP A 292 -5.93 15.54 -12.40
CA ASP A 292 -6.40 16.06 -13.66
C ASP A 292 -7.24 15.06 -14.48
N GLY A 293 -7.49 13.86 -13.94
CA GLY A 293 -8.25 12.79 -14.58
C GLY A 293 -7.50 12.01 -15.67
N LEU A 294 -6.20 12.29 -15.84
CA LEU A 294 -5.36 11.66 -16.86
C LEU A 294 -4.31 10.74 -16.22
N MET A 295 -4.02 9.64 -16.88
CA MET A 295 -2.92 8.75 -16.49
C MET A 295 -1.56 9.43 -16.65
N GLY A 296 -0.52 8.94 -15.95
CA GLY A 296 0.80 9.58 -15.95
C GLY A 296 0.80 10.90 -15.15
N PHE A 297 1.78 11.74 -15.33
CA PHE A 297 1.89 13.01 -14.59
C PHE A 297 2.54 14.11 -15.43
N PRO A 298 2.09 15.38 -15.28
CA PRO A 298 2.70 16.50 -15.98
C PRO A 298 4.07 16.85 -15.41
N PRO A 299 5.02 17.40 -16.22
CA PRO A 299 6.41 17.66 -15.79
C PRO A 299 6.54 18.56 -14.57
N GLU A 300 5.64 19.48 -14.37
CA GLU A 300 5.63 20.40 -13.23
C GLU A 300 5.48 19.67 -11.88
N MET A 301 5.03 18.42 -11.86
CA MET A 301 4.99 17.62 -10.62
C MET A 301 6.38 17.38 -10.04
N LEU A 302 7.43 17.35 -10.87
CA LEU A 302 8.79 17.17 -10.41
C LEU A 302 9.31 18.34 -9.54
N THR A 303 8.72 19.53 -9.72
CA THR A 303 9.16 20.77 -9.04
C THR A 303 8.09 21.43 -8.17
N ARG A 304 6.86 20.86 -8.18
CA ARG A 304 5.69 21.48 -7.53
C ARG A 304 5.84 21.65 -6.01
N ASN A 305 6.45 20.68 -5.35
CA ASN A 305 6.67 20.73 -3.91
C ASN A 305 8.15 20.97 -3.62
N PRO A 306 8.55 22.16 -3.11
CA PRO A 306 9.96 22.49 -2.85
C PRO A 306 10.60 21.63 -1.74
N LYS A 307 9.80 20.92 -0.94
CA LYS A 307 10.31 19.99 0.09
C LYS A 307 10.65 18.61 -0.46
N ILE A 308 10.28 18.33 -1.72
CA ILE A 308 10.49 17.04 -2.37
C ILE A 308 11.25 17.29 -3.65
N GLU A 309 12.52 16.97 -3.65
CA GLU A 309 13.33 17.03 -4.87
C GLU A 309 13.15 15.74 -5.67
N MET A 310 12.77 15.90 -6.93
CA MET A 310 12.57 14.79 -7.84
C MET A 310 13.32 15.03 -9.14
N LYS A 311 13.92 13.97 -9.68
CA LYS A 311 14.55 13.98 -10.99
C LYS A 311 14.33 12.64 -11.71
N ILE A 312 14.37 12.69 -13.03
CA ILE A 312 14.44 11.48 -13.86
C ILE A 312 15.88 11.35 -14.33
N GLU A 313 16.51 10.25 -13.95
CA GLU A 313 17.89 9.96 -14.29
C GLU A 313 18.00 8.48 -14.64
N ASP A 314 18.71 8.15 -15.73
CA ASP A 314 18.80 6.79 -16.28
C ASP A 314 17.42 6.13 -16.53
N GLY A 315 16.43 6.96 -16.90
CA GLY A 315 15.06 6.51 -17.17
C GLY A 315 14.25 6.13 -15.92
N THR A 316 14.78 6.34 -14.71
CA THR A 316 14.03 6.08 -13.45
C THR A 316 13.77 7.35 -12.67
N LEU A 317 12.67 7.35 -11.90
CA LEU A 317 12.36 8.42 -10.97
C LEU A 317 13.22 8.29 -9.73
N LYS A 318 13.90 9.37 -9.35
CA LYS A 318 14.68 9.48 -8.10
C LYS A 318 14.10 10.56 -7.23
N ILE A 319 14.05 10.31 -5.91
CA ILE A 319 13.40 11.21 -4.93
C ILE A 319 14.34 11.44 -3.74
N ARG A 320 14.43 12.71 -3.32
CA ARG A 320 15.06 13.16 -2.07
C ARG A 320 14.07 14.00 -1.28
N SER A 321 13.76 13.60 -0.06
CA SER A 321 12.87 14.34 0.83
C SER A 321 12.98 13.86 2.28
N THR A 322 12.36 14.57 3.21
CA THR A 322 12.18 14.14 4.61
C THR A 322 11.26 12.92 4.75
N ARG A 323 10.50 12.56 3.71
CA ARG A 323 9.55 11.45 3.68
C ARG A 323 10.20 10.11 3.35
N THR A 324 11.45 10.13 2.87
CA THR A 324 12.18 8.91 2.52
C THR A 324 12.55 8.11 3.76
N ALA A 325 12.58 6.78 3.63
CA ALA A 325 13.18 5.93 4.64
C ALA A 325 14.64 6.35 4.90
N THR A 326 15.12 6.16 6.12
CA THR A 326 16.48 6.58 6.49
C THR A 326 17.54 5.62 5.98
N ARG A 327 17.27 4.33 6.08
CA ARG A 327 18.18 3.23 5.68
C ARG A 327 17.43 1.90 5.59
N TYR A 328 18.11 0.89 5.08
CA TYR A 328 17.73 -0.50 5.34
C TYR A 328 18.47 -1.04 6.57
N LEU A 329 17.83 -1.96 7.32
CA LEU A 329 18.52 -2.74 8.34
C LEU A 329 19.28 -3.92 7.74
N GLY A 330 20.30 -4.36 8.47
CA GLY A 330 21.14 -5.51 8.12
C GLY A 330 22.44 -5.11 7.43
N SER A 331 23.54 -5.73 7.82
CA SER A 331 24.91 -5.41 7.34
C SER A 331 25.13 -5.72 5.87
N LYS A 332 24.32 -6.61 5.28
CA LYS A 332 24.36 -6.98 3.85
C LYS A 332 23.35 -6.25 2.98
N SER A 333 22.56 -5.35 3.58
CA SER A 333 21.58 -4.58 2.83
C SER A 333 22.24 -3.55 1.92
N PRO A 334 21.76 -3.36 0.67
CA PRO A 334 22.27 -2.33 -0.20
C PRO A 334 22.03 -0.95 0.39
N ALA A 335 22.82 0.04 -0.03
CA ALA A 335 22.53 1.42 0.29
C ALA A 335 21.13 1.80 -0.24
N LEU A 336 20.32 2.45 0.60
CA LEU A 336 19.00 2.94 0.20
C LEU A 336 19.12 4.19 -0.66
N LYS A 337 20.08 5.06 -0.33
CA LYS A 337 20.30 6.37 -0.95
C LYS A 337 21.63 6.38 -1.67
N ASP A 338 21.69 7.13 -2.78
CA ASP A 338 22.94 7.41 -3.46
C ASP A 338 23.79 8.45 -2.69
N THR A 339 24.96 8.79 -3.23
CA THR A 339 25.88 9.80 -2.64
C THR A 339 25.29 11.21 -2.57
N SER A 340 24.21 11.47 -3.30
CA SER A 340 23.47 12.75 -3.31
C SER A 340 22.15 12.66 -2.51
N GLU A 341 22.01 11.63 -1.66
CA GLU A 341 20.84 11.37 -0.81
C GLU A 341 19.54 11.09 -1.56
N PHE A 342 19.58 10.78 -2.86
CA PHE A 342 18.39 10.36 -3.61
C PHE A 342 18.14 8.86 -3.43
N VAL A 343 16.85 8.52 -3.28
CA VAL A 343 16.34 7.15 -3.40
C VAL A 343 15.98 6.90 -4.85
N ASP A 344 16.61 5.90 -5.49
CA ASP A 344 16.18 5.40 -6.79
C ASP A 344 14.95 4.48 -6.59
N THR A 345 13.81 4.90 -7.11
CA THR A 345 12.56 4.15 -6.94
C THR A 345 12.54 2.85 -7.74
N GLY A 346 13.36 2.75 -8.79
CA GLY A 346 13.36 1.67 -9.76
C GLY A 346 12.16 1.68 -10.71
N ASP A 347 11.27 2.68 -10.57
CA ASP A 347 10.14 2.86 -11.47
C ASP A 347 10.59 3.62 -12.72
N THR A 348 10.41 3.00 -13.89
CA THR A 348 10.82 3.56 -15.18
C THR A 348 9.77 4.54 -15.70
N VAL A 349 10.28 5.64 -16.28
CA VAL A 349 9.45 6.77 -16.71
C VAL A 349 9.84 7.21 -18.12
N GLU A 350 8.87 7.47 -18.95
CA GLU A 350 9.04 7.97 -20.32
C GLU A 350 8.25 9.27 -20.54
N LEU A 351 8.88 10.24 -21.23
CA LEU A 351 8.22 11.49 -21.63
C LEU A 351 7.61 11.30 -23.03
N ARG A 352 6.29 11.42 -23.14
CA ARG A 352 5.54 11.40 -24.41
C ARG A 352 4.62 12.62 -24.46
N GLU A 353 4.66 13.36 -25.55
CA GLU A 353 3.75 14.52 -25.80
C GLU A 353 3.65 15.50 -24.63
N GLY A 354 4.78 15.77 -23.95
CA GLY A 354 4.85 16.70 -22.82
C GLY A 354 4.30 16.17 -21.50
N ARG A 355 4.07 14.84 -21.38
CA ARG A 355 3.62 14.19 -20.15
C ARG A 355 4.47 12.96 -19.83
N TYR A 356 4.77 12.74 -18.57
CA TYR A 356 5.48 11.56 -18.11
C TYR A 356 4.53 10.40 -17.83
N TYR A 357 4.95 9.20 -18.26
CA TYR A 357 4.24 7.95 -18.02
C TYR A 357 5.14 6.94 -17.33
N PHE A 358 4.65 6.32 -16.28
CA PHE A 358 5.31 5.14 -15.74
C PHE A 358 5.14 3.98 -16.72
N THR A 359 6.23 3.35 -17.10
CA THR A 359 6.21 2.20 -18.02
C THR A 359 6.30 0.86 -17.29
N GLY A 360 6.81 0.84 -16.06
CA GLY A 360 6.93 -0.34 -15.20
C GLY A 360 8.12 -0.24 -14.26
N ARG A 361 8.52 -1.38 -13.74
CA ARG A 361 9.71 -1.47 -12.91
C ARG A 361 10.90 -1.97 -13.72
N ARG A 362 12.08 -1.44 -13.42
CA ARG A 362 13.35 -1.85 -14.09
C ARG A 362 13.63 -3.36 -13.92
N ASP A 363 13.27 -3.94 -12.80
CA ASP A 363 13.44 -5.36 -12.48
C ASP A 363 12.30 -6.26 -12.99
N GLY A 364 11.20 -5.67 -13.51
CA GLY A 364 10.04 -6.37 -14.06
C GLY A 364 10.03 -6.54 -15.59
N ILE A 365 11.08 -6.08 -16.28
CA ILE A 365 11.13 -6.05 -17.74
C ILE A 365 11.23 -7.48 -18.32
N ILE A 366 10.36 -7.79 -19.30
CA ILE A 366 10.43 -9.03 -20.09
C ILE A 366 11.35 -8.80 -21.29
N ASN A 367 12.36 -9.65 -21.45
CA ASN A 367 13.27 -9.58 -22.59
C ASN A 367 12.85 -10.56 -23.69
N VAL A 368 12.30 -10.05 -24.78
CA VAL A 368 11.80 -10.82 -25.93
C VAL A 368 12.76 -10.65 -27.10
N GLY A 369 13.69 -11.59 -27.27
CA GLY A 369 14.65 -11.54 -28.38
C GLY A 369 15.52 -10.28 -28.40
N GLY A 370 15.87 -9.72 -27.25
CA GLY A 370 16.64 -8.49 -27.11
C GLY A 370 15.78 -7.22 -26.96
N PHE A 371 14.47 -7.28 -27.22
CA PHE A 371 13.56 -6.17 -27.00
C PHE A 371 13.04 -6.15 -25.56
N LYS A 372 13.01 -4.98 -24.96
CA LYS A 372 12.49 -4.77 -23.60
C LYS A 372 10.97 -4.53 -23.64
N VAL A 373 10.21 -5.34 -22.93
CA VAL A 373 8.76 -5.22 -22.82
C VAL A 373 8.39 -4.99 -21.36
N HIS A 374 7.72 -3.90 -21.08
CA HIS A 374 7.14 -3.63 -19.78
C HIS A 374 5.74 -4.29 -19.69
N PRO A 375 5.52 -5.23 -18.78
CA PRO A 375 4.22 -5.90 -18.65
C PRO A 375 3.06 -4.93 -18.48
N GLU A 376 3.28 -3.88 -17.70
CA GLU A 376 2.26 -2.87 -17.36
C GLU A 376 1.82 -2.05 -18.60
N GLU A 377 2.72 -1.82 -19.54
CA GLU A 377 2.38 -1.16 -20.82
C GLU A 377 1.40 -2.01 -21.62
N VAL A 378 1.66 -3.31 -21.70
CA VAL A 378 0.80 -4.26 -22.41
C VAL A 378 -0.55 -4.42 -21.69
N GLU A 379 -0.54 -4.50 -20.36
CA GLU A 379 -1.76 -4.54 -19.54
C GLU A 379 -2.62 -3.30 -19.74
N ALA A 380 -2.02 -2.11 -19.80
CA ALA A 380 -2.75 -0.86 -20.02
C ALA A 380 -3.50 -0.88 -21.35
N VAL A 381 -2.93 -1.50 -22.40
CA VAL A 381 -3.61 -1.69 -23.69
C VAL A 381 -4.74 -2.71 -23.57
N ILE A 382 -4.47 -3.90 -23.01
CA ILE A 382 -5.48 -4.96 -22.84
C ILE A 382 -6.67 -4.45 -22.03
N ASN A 383 -6.43 -3.71 -20.95
CA ASN A 383 -7.46 -3.18 -20.06
C ASN A 383 -8.38 -2.12 -20.73
N ARG A 384 -7.99 -1.55 -21.88
CA ARG A 384 -8.86 -0.68 -22.68
C ARG A 384 -9.90 -1.44 -23.51
N HIS A 385 -9.69 -2.75 -23.72
CA HIS A 385 -10.66 -3.54 -24.47
C HIS A 385 -12.00 -3.60 -23.72
N PRO A 386 -13.16 -3.32 -24.39
CA PRO A 386 -14.46 -3.14 -23.73
C PRO A 386 -14.90 -4.32 -22.85
N GLN A 387 -14.52 -5.55 -23.22
CA GLN A 387 -14.91 -6.78 -22.52
C GLN A 387 -13.94 -7.21 -21.42
N VAL A 388 -12.80 -6.51 -21.25
CA VAL A 388 -11.81 -6.86 -20.24
C VAL A 388 -12.10 -6.11 -18.94
N ALA A 389 -12.10 -6.85 -17.82
CA ALA A 389 -12.17 -6.30 -16.48
C ALA A 389 -10.77 -6.00 -15.93
N MET A 390 -9.86 -6.98 -16.09
CA MET A 390 -8.47 -6.85 -15.67
C MET A 390 -7.58 -7.85 -16.39
N SER A 391 -6.28 -7.55 -16.48
CA SER A 391 -5.29 -8.41 -17.09
C SER A 391 -4.01 -8.49 -16.28
N LEU A 392 -3.25 -9.57 -16.47
CA LEU A 392 -1.92 -9.78 -15.92
C LEU A 392 -1.01 -10.33 -17.01
N VAL A 393 0.01 -9.58 -17.36
CA VAL A 393 1.02 -9.96 -18.36
C VAL A 393 2.21 -10.63 -17.69
N LYS A 394 2.66 -11.74 -18.27
CA LYS A 394 3.74 -12.57 -17.74
C LYS A 394 4.72 -12.96 -18.84
N ALA A 395 5.95 -13.24 -18.43
CA ALA A 395 6.93 -13.91 -19.28
C ALA A 395 6.64 -15.42 -19.35
N LYS A 396 6.70 -16.01 -20.54
CA LYS A 396 6.76 -17.45 -20.76
C LYS A 396 8.12 -17.79 -21.36
N LYS A 397 8.85 -18.71 -20.77
CA LYS A 397 10.17 -19.13 -21.30
C LYS A 397 10.08 -19.60 -22.75
N SER A 398 11.04 -19.16 -23.57
CA SER A 398 11.17 -19.53 -24.97
C SER A 398 12.64 -19.86 -25.28
N PRO A 399 12.91 -21.03 -25.87
CA PRO A 399 14.28 -21.41 -26.22
C PRO A 399 14.87 -20.55 -27.37
N ILE A 400 14.01 -19.84 -28.13
CA ILE A 400 14.43 -19.05 -29.30
C ILE A 400 14.64 -17.58 -28.89
N THR A 401 13.67 -16.98 -28.19
CA THR A 401 13.67 -15.54 -27.84
C THR A 401 14.00 -15.26 -26.38
N GLY A 402 14.31 -16.30 -25.58
CA GLY A 402 14.47 -16.21 -24.14
C GLY A 402 13.13 -16.12 -23.43
N ALA A 403 12.25 -15.19 -23.82
CA ALA A 403 10.89 -15.09 -23.31
C ALA A 403 9.88 -14.70 -24.40
N LEU A 404 8.63 -14.98 -24.12
CA LEU A 404 7.44 -14.54 -24.88
C LEU A 404 6.47 -13.84 -23.91
N VAL A 405 5.72 -12.90 -24.43
CA VAL A 405 4.65 -12.23 -23.69
C VAL A 405 3.39 -13.09 -23.72
N VAL A 406 2.79 -13.37 -22.56
CA VAL A 406 1.48 -14.01 -22.42
C VAL A 406 0.62 -13.21 -21.44
N ALA A 407 -0.70 -13.24 -21.60
CA ALA A 407 -1.60 -12.51 -20.71
C ALA A 407 -2.70 -13.44 -20.16
N ASP A 408 -2.93 -13.35 -18.84
CA ASP A 408 -4.13 -13.86 -18.19
C ASP A 408 -5.15 -12.71 -18.13
N VAL A 409 -6.38 -12.97 -18.55
CA VAL A 409 -7.42 -11.94 -18.69
C VAL A 409 -8.69 -12.38 -18.00
N VAL A 410 -9.22 -11.50 -17.13
CA VAL A 410 -10.56 -11.63 -16.56
C VAL A 410 -11.52 -10.78 -17.39
N LEU A 411 -12.61 -11.37 -17.82
CA LEU A 411 -13.65 -10.68 -18.58
C LEU A 411 -14.66 -10.01 -17.64
N LYS A 412 -15.29 -8.95 -18.11
CA LYS A 412 -16.49 -8.40 -17.49
C LYS A 412 -17.65 -9.41 -17.64
N PRO A 413 -18.65 -9.37 -16.74
CA PRO A 413 -19.84 -10.17 -16.91
C PRO A 413 -20.45 -9.93 -18.31
N LEU A 414 -20.64 -11.02 -19.07
CA LEU A 414 -21.14 -10.96 -20.43
C LEU A 414 -22.67 -11.18 -20.44
N ASN A 415 -23.38 -10.34 -21.17
CA ASN A 415 -24.77 -10.58 -21.54
C ASN A 415 -24.78 -11.46 -22.81
N GLY A 416 -24.85 -12.78 -22.62
CA GLY A 416 -24.91 -13.76 -23.70
C GLY A 416 -23.63 -14.62 -23.85
N GLU A 417 -23.78 -15.79 -24.43
CA GLU A 417 -22.67 -16.70 -24.73
C GLU A 417 -21.90 -16.19 -25.96
N LYS A 418 -20.68 -15.71 -25.73
CA LYS A 418 -19.69 -15.51 -26.79
C LYS A 418 -18.67 -16.61 -26.71
N GLU A 419 -18.31 -17.18 -27.86
CA GLU A 419 -17.27 -18.18 -27.92
C GLU A 419 -15.93 -17.64 -27.40
N ALA A 420 -15.31 -18.37 -26.47
CA ALA A 420 -14.05 -17.95 -25.83
C ALA A 420 -12.94 -17.66 -26.85
N ASP A 421 -12.91 -18.39 -27.96
CA ASP A 421 -11.90 -18.22 -29.01
C ASP A 421 -12.11 -16.92 -29.82
N ALA A 422 -13.36 -16.53 -30.04
CA ALA A 422 -13.66 -15.25 -30.66
C ALA A 422 -13.22 -14.06 -29.79
N LEU A 423 -13.37 -14.19 -28.46
CA LEU A 423 -12.93 -13.20 -27.49
C LEU A 423 -11.39 -13.09 -27.44
N ARG A 424 -10.70 -14.23 -27.37
CA ARG A 424 -9.20 -14.26 -27.40
C ARG A 424 -8.69 -13.59 -28.68
N SER A 425 -9.26 -13.96 -29.84
CA SER A 425 -8.87 -13.42 -31.14
C SER A 425 -9.19 -11.92 -31.23
N GLY A 426 -10.28 -11.46 -30.63
CA GLY A 426 -10.66 -10.05 -30.56
C GLY A 426 -9.66 -9.23 -29.74
N ILE A 427 -9.28 -9.70 -28.56
CA ILE A 427 -8.30 -9.06 -27.69
C ILE A 427 -6.91 -9.03 -28.36
N LEU A 428 -6.48 -10.13 -29.00
CA LEU A 428 -5.20 -10.17 -29.72
C LEU A 428 -5.17 -9.17 -30.88
N ARG A 429 -6.24 -9.07 -31.70
CA ARG A 429 -6.34 -8.06 -32.76
C ARG A 429 -6.29 -6.65 -32.22
N PHE A 430 -6.95 -6.40 -31.10
CA PHE A 430 -6.91 -5.10 -30.42
C PHE A 430 -5.48 -4.74 -30.00
N CYS A 431 -4.76 -5.70 -29.38
CA CYS A 431 -3.36 -5.53 -29.02
C CYS A 431 -2.46 -5.28 -30.24
N SER A 432 -2.66 -6.01 -31.34
CA SER A 432 -1.87 -5.89 -32.57
C SER A 432 -2.06 -4.55 -33.29
N ALA A 433 -3.19 -3.88 -33.07
CA ALA A 433 -3.45 -2.54 -33.62
C ALA A 433 -2.76 -1.42 -32.83
N GLU A 434 -2.40 -1.68 -31.57
CA GLU A 434 -1.97 -0.65 -30.61
C GLU A 434 -0.53 -0.83 -30.11
N LEU A 435 0.04 -2.03 -30.29
CA LEU A 435 1.35 -2.39 -29.77
C LEU A 435 2.31 -2.80 -30.90
N ASP A 436 3.59 -2.54 -30.67
CA ASP A 436 4.64 -3.12 -31.50
C ASP A 436 4.60 -4.66 -31.45
N ALA A 437 4.97 -5.31 -32.55
CA ALA A 437 4.85 -6.76 -32.73
C ALA A 437 5.48 -7.59 -31.61
N HIS A 438 6.61 -7.17 -31.06
CA HIS A 438 7.31 -7.86 -29.96
C HIS A 438 6.62 -7.72 -28.59
N LYS A 439 5.70 -6.76 -28.44
CA LYS A 439 4.89 -6.52 -27.22
C LYS A 439 3.54 -7.25 -27.27
N VAL A 440 3.07 -7.66 -28.46
CA VAL A 440 1.78 -8.34 -28.58
C VAL A 440 1.85 -9.71 -27.89
N PRO A 441 0.90 -10.03 -26.98
CA PRO A 441 0.88 -11.36 -26.36
C PRO A 441 0.72 -12.48 -27.39
N VAL A 442 1.54 -13.51 -27.28
CA VAL A 442 1.40 -14.71 -28.14
C VAL A 442 0.22 -15.59 -27.74
N ALA A 443 -0.30 -15.40 -26.52
CA ALA A 443 -1.47 -16.11 -26.01
C ALA A 443 -2.24 -15.26 -25.00
N ILE A 444 -3.57 -15.36 -25.06
CA ILE A 444 -4.50 -14.83 -24.05
C ILE A 444 -5.16 -16.03 -23.35
N ASN A 445 -4.96 -16.12 -22.03
CA ASN A 445 -5.64 -17.09 -21.19
C ASN A 445 -6.83 -16.40 -20.51
N LEU A 446 -8.05 -16.87 -20.77
CA LEU A 446 -9.22 -16.39 -20.04
C LEU A 446 -9.28 -17.12 -18.70
N VAL A 447 -9.28 -16.34 -17.62
CA VAL A 447 -9.29 -16.86 -16.24
C VAL A 447 -10.46 -16.26 -15.46
N PRO A 448 -11.04 -16.99 -14.49
CA PRO A 448 -12.17 -16.48 -13.71
C PRO A 448 -11.76 -15.34 -12.79
N MET A 449 -10.52 -15.34 -12.31
CA MET A 449 -9.96 -14.32 -11.41
C MET A 449 -8.44 -14.27 -11.51
N LEU A 450 -7.87 -13.13 -11.15
CA LEU A 450 -6.43 -12.96 -10.93
C LEU A 450 -6.13 -12.92 -9.43
N THR A 451 -4.98 -13.48 -9.06
CA THR A 451 -4.51 -13.41 -7.68
C THR A 451 -4.01 -12.01 -7.37
N ILE A 452 -4.64 -11.35 -6.41
CA ILE A 452 -4.17 -10.12 -5.81
C ILE A 452 -3.59 -10.51 -4.46
N GLY A 453 -2.33 -10.14 -4.21
CA GLY A 453 -1.71 -10.33 -2.91
C GLY A 453 -2.35 -9.41 -1.86
N GLU A 454 -2.10 -9.69 -0.60
CA GLU A 454 -2.59 -8.84 0.51
C GLU A 454 -2.01 -7.42 0.48
N SER A 455 -0.89 -7.23 -0.22
CA SER A 455 -0.36 -5.90 -0.57
C SER A 455 -1.27 -5.11 -1.53
N GLY A 456 -2.33 -5.74 -2.03
CA GLY A 456 -3.27 -5.15 -2.99
C GLY A 456 -2.77 -5.11 -4.42
N LYS A 457 -1.62 -5.73 -4.71
CA LYS A 457 -1.02 -5.76 -6.05
C LYS A 457 -1.23 -7.12 -6.70
N LEU A 458 -1.26 -7.13 -8.03
CA LEU A 458 -1.27 -8.37 -8.80
C LEU A 458 -0.01 -9.21 -8.52
N VAL A 459 -0.21 -10.49 -8.25
CA VAL A 459 0.90 -11.43 -8.00
C VAL A 459 1.49 -11.88 -9.32
N ARG A 460 2.66 -11.36 -9.68
CA ARG A 460 3.46 -11.80 -10.84
C ARG A 460 4.37 -12.95 -10.39
N ARG A 461 3.96 -14.19 -10.62
CA ARG A 461 4.87 -15.33 -10.47
C ARG A 461 5.76 -15.36 -11.71
N HIS A 462 7.07 -15.18 -11.53
CA HIS A 462 8.03 -15.47 -12.61
C HIS A 462 8.00 -16.98 -12.87
N ALA A 463 7.76 -17.36 -14.14
CA ALA A 463 7.73 -18.76 -14.57
C ALA A 463 9.15 -19.33 -14.67
#